data_0d20a2fde3068cd3c7c1bab7c10dc00c
#
_entry.id   0d20a2fde3068cd3c7c1bab7c10dc00c
#
_cell.length_a   1.000
_cell.length_b   1.000
_cell.length_c   1.000
_cell.angle_alpha   90.00
_cell.angle_beta   90.00
_cell.angle_gamma   90.00
#
_symmetry.space_group_name_H-M   'P 1'
#
loop_
_entity.id
_entity.type
_entity.pdbx_description
1 polymer ?
#
loop_
_entity_poly.entity_id
_entity_poly.type
_entity_poly.pdbx_seq_one_letter_code
_entity_poly.pdbx_strand_id
1 'polypeptide(L)'
;FTDVGRVNLTREGMKQDHSLLANVGGYDVYQNDKFSIYRLSTQPSVWNKHFALQYMTEDLSPWEFECQADHAVDEFKILGLDQDAPVKHNEGVRKHNLYDYNFDGIDQSIIDEMNNLGLITKHP
;
A
#
# COMPACT_ATOMS: atom_id res chain seq x y z
N PHE A 1 12.44 -14.26 -8.57
CA PHE A 1 11.59 -13.63 -7.54
C PHE A 1 12.33 -13.24 -6.26
N THR A 2 13.60 -13.62 -6.11
CA THR A 2 14.36 -13.35 -4.88
C THR A 2 14.71 -11.88 -4.67
N ASP A 3 14.70 -11.08 -5.74
CA ASP A 3 15.04 -9.66 -5.71
C ASP A 3 13.82 -8.72 -5.79
N VAL A 4 12.61 -9.26 -5.85
CA VAL A 4 11.39 -8.47 -5.80
C VAL A 4 10.88 -8.37 -4.37
N GLY A 5 10.82 -7.16 -3.84
CA GLY A 5 10.34 -6.91 -2.47
C GLY A 5 8.82 -6.78 -2.37
N ARG A 6 8.22 -6.18 -3.40
CA ARG A 6 6.79 -5.87 -3.42
C ARG A 6 6.27 -5.83 -4.84
N VAL A 7 5.03 -6.29 -5.02
CA VAL A 7 4.24 -6.05 -6.23
C VAL A 7 2.96 -5.32 -5.82
N ASN A 8 2.86 -4.04 -6.17
CA ASN A 8 1.65 -3.25 -5.99
C ASN A 8 0.56 -3.75 -6.96
N LEU A 9 -0.60 -4.06 -6.45
CA LEU A 9 -1.74 -4.55 -7.25
C LEU A 9 -2.58 -3.42 -7.83
N THR A 10 -2.06 -2.21 -7.86
CA THR A 10 -2.73 -1.02 -8.39
C THR A 10 -1.76 -0.18 -9.22
N ARG A 11 -2.31 0.70 -10.05
CA ARG A 11 -1.52 1.69 -10.79
C ARG A 11 -1.10 2.90 -9.96
N GLU A 12 -1.36 2.93 -8.67
CA GLU A 12 -1.04 4.09 -7.82
C GLU A 12 0.46 4.44 -7.85
N GLY A 13 1.32 3.44 -7.92
CA GLY A 13 2.76 3.65 -8.02
C GLY A 13 3.19 4.33 -9.32
N MET A 14 2.37 4.32 -10.36
CA MET A 14 2.66 4.99 -11.63
C MET A 14 2.57 6.53 -11.53
N LYS A 15 2.01 7.06 -10.45
CA LYS A 15 2.04 8.50 -10.15
C LYS A 15 3.43 8.99 -9.77
N GLN A 16 4.31 8.07 -9.40
CA GLN A 16 5.69 8.31 -9.06
C GLN A 16 6.61 7.90 -10.20
N ASP A 17 7.88 8.26 -10.13
CA ASP A 17 8.87 7.87 -11.15
C ASP A 17 8.90 6.34 -11.29
N HIS A 18 8.70 5.88 -12.51
CA HIS A 18 8.60 4.45 -12.84
C HIS A 18 9.02 4.19 -14.29
N SER A 19 9.26 2.92 -14.59
CA SER A 19 9.51 2.43 -15.94
C SER A 19 8.61 1.24 -16.21
N LEU A 20 8.11 1.09 -17.44
CA LEU A 20 7.42 -0.13 -17.86
C LEU A 20 8.45 -1.25 -18.04
N LEU A 21 8.20 -2.38 -17.41
CA LEU A 21 9.12 -3.51 -17.38
C LEU A 21 8.72 -4.63 -18.34
N ALA A 22 7.46 -5.02 -18.35
CA ALA A 22 6.95 -6.14 -19.12
C ALA A 22 5.42 -6.11 -19.21
N ASN A 23 4.87 -6.98 -20.04
CA ASN A 23 3.44 -7.34 -20.00
C ASN A 23 3.33 -8.80 -19.62
N VAL A 24 2.60 -9.10 -18.57
CA VAL A 24 2.40 -10.45 -18.05
C VAL A 24 0.91 -10.72 -17.91
N GLY A 25 0.41 -11.73 -18.61
CA GLY A 25 -0.99 -12.11 -18.53
C GLY A 25 -1.98 -11.00 -18.91
N GLY A 26 -1.58 -10.10 -19.82
CA GLY A 26 -2.40 -8.96 -20.26
C GLY A 26 -2.28 -7.71 -19.40
N TYR A 27 -1.48 -7.74 -18.33
CA TYR A 27 -1.22 -6.59 -17.46
C TYR A 27 0.16 -6.02 -17.73
N ASP A 28 0.25 -4.69 -17.83
CA ASP A 28 1.53 -4.02 -17.85
C ASP A 28 2.12 -4.01 -16.43
N VAL A 29 3.36 -4.44 -16.33
CA VAL A 29 4.15 -4.44 -15.10
C VAL A 29 5.09 -3.27 -15.14
N TYR A 30 5.03 -2.40 -14.14
CA TYR A 30 5.95 -1.29 -13.98
C TYR A 30 6.90 -1.53 -12.81
N GLN A 31 8.02 -0.85 -12.81
CA GLN A 31 8.97 -0.80 -11.71
C GLN A 31 9.13 0.64 -11.25
N ASN A 32 8.98 0.90 -9.97
CA ASN A 32 9.28 2.20 -9.41
C ASN A 32 10.79 2.44 -9.38
N ASP A 33 11.19 3.66 -9.70
CA ASP A 33 12.59 4.06 -9.66
C ASP A 33 13.08 4.08 -8.21
N LYS A 34 14.39 3.90 -8.07
CA LYS A 34 15.05 3.74 -6.77
C LYS A 34 14.72 4.83 -5.75
N PHE A 35 14.61 6.06 -6.20
CA PHE A 35 14.38 7.24 -5.37
C PHE A 35 12.92 7.73 -5.42
N SER A 36 12.04 6.93 -5.96
CA SER A 36 10.63 7.25 -6.06
C SER A 36 10.01 7.38 -4.69
N ILE A 37 9.34 8.50 -4.44
CA ILE A 37 8.66 8.76 -3.16
C ILE A 37 7.48 7.79 -3.02
N TYR A 38 7.18 7.35 -1.80
CA TYR A 38 6.03 6.48 -1.47
C TYR A 38 5.97 5.14 -2.23
N ARG A 39 7.06 4.68 -2.82
CA ARG A 39 7.09 3.35 -3.46
C ARG A 39 6.82 2.20 -2.48
N LEU A 40 6.96 2.44 -1.18
CA LEU A 40 6.62 1.50 -0.10
C LEU A 40 5.24 1.75 0.50
N SER A 41 4.37 2.50 -0.19
CA SER A 41 3.00 2.71 0.29
C SER A 41 2.31 1.37 0.56
N THR A 42 1.47 1.31 1.59
CA THR A 42 0.79 0.09 2.00
C THR A 42 -0.51 -0.18 1.23
N GLN A 43 -0.64 0.34 0.03
CA GLN A 43 -1.69 0.00 -0.92
C GLN A 43 -1.75 -1.53 -1.15
N PRO A 44 -2.89 -2.09 -1.60
CA PRO A 44 -3.01 -3.52 -1.85
C PRO A 44 -1.83 -4.07 -2.63
N SER A 45 -1.12 -5.03 -2.06
CA SER A 45 0.15 -5.52 -2.60
C SER A 45 0.43 -6.95 -2.20
N VAL A 46 1.26 -7.59 -2.99
CA VAL A 46 1.92 -8.84 -2.60
C VAL A 46 3.33 -8.49 -2.12
N TRP A 47 3.68 -8.96 -0.94
CA TRP A 47 4.96 -8.67 -0.29
C TRP A 47 5.86 -9.91 -0.25
N ASN A 48 7.13 -9.72 -0.57
CA ASN A 48 8.14 -10.72 -0.29
C ASN A 48 8.30 -10.84 1.23
N LYS A 49 8.17 -12.05 1.76
CA LYS A 49 8.23 -12.29 3.21
C LYS A 49 9.55 -11.81 3.83
N HIS A 50 10.68 -12.09 3.18
CA HIS A 50 11.98 -11.68 3.68
C HIS A 50 12.13 -10.16 3.70
N PHE A 51 11.67 -9.49 2.65
CA PHE A 51 11.60 -8.04 2.60
C PHE A 51 10.74 -7.47 3.75
N ALA A 52 9.53 -7.99 3.90
CA ALA A 52 8.62 -7.52 4.94
C ALA A 52 9.21 -7.71 6.35
N LEU A 53 9.76 -8.88 6.63
CA LEU A 53 10.37 -9.15 7.94
C LEU A 53 11.62 -8.30 8.22
N GLN A 54 12.34 -7.91 7.20
CA GLN A 54 13.54 -7.10 7.34
C GLN A 54 13.23 -5.62 7.57
N TYR A 55 12.21 -5.08 6.93
CA TYR A 55 11.95 -3.64 6.89
C TYR A 55 10.70 -3.19 7.64
N MET A 56 9.69 -4.05 7.80
CA MET A 56 8.51 -3.78 8.62
C MET A 56 8.80 -4.16 10.07
N THR A 57 9.42 -3.27 10.80
CA THR A 57 9.83 -3.51 12.20
C THR A 57 8.86 -2.88 13.18
N GLU A 58 8.79 -3.41 14.41
CA GLU A 58 7.83 -2.96 15.45
C GLU A 58 8.04 -1.51 15.91
N ASP A 59 9.23 -0.98 15.74
CA ASP A 59 9.57 0.40 16.09
C ASP A 59 9.11 1.45 15.08
N LEU A 60 8.58 1.00 13.92
CA LEU A 60 8.09 1.88 12.87
C LEU A 60 6.57 1.95 12.85
N SER A 61 6.02 3.16 12.80
CA SER A 61 4.63 3.34 12.40
C SER A 61 4.47 3.04 10.90
N PRO A 62 3.25 2.72 10.41
CA PRO A 62 3.01 2.54 8.98
C PRO A 62 3.48 3.73 8.15
N TRP A 63 3.29 4.93 8.65
CA TRP A 63 3.75 6.17 8.00
C TRP A 63 5.28 6.24 7.89
N GLU A 64 5.98 5.94 8.97
CA GLU A 64 7.43 5.93 8.98
C GLU A 64 7.99 4.87 8.02
N PHE A 65 7.36 3.70 7.98
CA PHE A 65 7.71 2.66 7.02
C PHE A 65 7.54 3.15 5.57
N GLU A 66 6.42 3.76 5.25
CA GLU A 66 6.16 4.29 3.90
C GLU A 66 7.16 5.37 3.50
N CYS A 67 7.62 6.18 4.46
CA CYS A 67 8.60 7.23 4.22
C CYS A 67 10.05 6.74 4.12
N GLN A 68 10.32 5.50 4.51
CA GLN A 68 11.66 4.90 4.44
C GLN A 68 12.01 4.31 3.07
N ALA A 69 11.37 4.79 2.04
CA ALA A 69 11.59 4.30 0.68
C ALA A 69 13.08 4.24 0.26
N ASP A 70 13.90 5.06 0.88
CA ASP A 70 15.31 5.17 0.51
C ASP A 70 16.18 4.00 1.00
N HIS A 71 15.79 3.32 2.06
CA HIS A 71 16.63 2.31 2.72
C HIS A 71 16.36 0.88 2.23
N ALA A 72 15.15 0.59 1.78
CA ALA A 72 14.78 -0.75 1.32
C ALA A 72 15.22 -1.07 -0.10
N VAL A 73 16.07 -0.28 -0.67
CA VAL A 73 16.13 -0.09 -2.10
C VAL A 73 17.22 -0.86 -2.80
N ASP A 74 18.31 -1.05 -2.14
CA ASP A 74 19.52 -1.48 -2.83
C ASP A 74 19.47 -2.96 -3.21
N GLU A 75 18.65 -3.74 -2.51
CA GLU A 75 18.56 -5.19 -2.69
C GLU A 75 17.27 -5.67 -3.35
N PHE A 76 16.20 -4.85 -3.32
CA PHE A 76 14.87 -5.28 -3.78
C PHE A 76 14.26 -4.33 -4.80
N LYS A 77 13.61 -4.91 -5.80
CA LYS A 77 12.79 -4.20 -6.77
C LYS A 77 11.38 -4.00 -6.23
N ILE A 78 10.82 -2.85 -6.50
CA ILE A 78 9.43 -2.53 -6.19
C ILE A 78 8.67 -2.44 -7.52
N LEU A 79 7.81 -3.40 -7.73
CA LEU A 79 7.01 -3.54 -8.94
C LEU A 79 5.55 -3.18 -8.69
N GLY A 80 4.81 -3.02 -9.77
CA GLY A 80 3.37 -2.87 -9.70
C GLY A 80 2.67 -3.26 -11.00
N LEU A 81 1.37 -3.43 -10.93
CA LEU A 81 0.51 -3.74 -12.06
C LEU A 81 -0.31 -2.51 -12.43
N ASP A 82 -0.37 -2.21 -13.73
CA ASP A 82 -1.27 -1.18 -14.26
C ASP A 82 -2.71 -1.72 -14.30
N GLN A 83 -3.37 -1.67 -13.15
CA GLN A 83 -4.76 -2.08 -13.00
C GLN A 83 -5.46 -1.29 -11.90
N ASP A 84 -6.78 -1.33 -11.90
CA ASP A 84 -7.56 -0.82 -10.78
C ASP A 84 -7.34 -1.71 -9.55
N ALA A 85 -7.51 -1.11 -8.35
CA ALA A 85 -7.36 -1.85 -7.12
C ALA A 85 -8.32 -3.06 -7.10
N PRO A 86 -7.83 -4.27 -6.75
CA PRO A 86 -8.65 -5.47 -6.73
C PRO A 86 -9.67 -5.47 -5.59
N VAL A 87 -9.48 -4.59 -4.62
CA VAL A 87 -10.40 -4.38 -3.50
C VAL A 87 -10.67 -2.89 -3.37
N LYS A 88 -11.88 -2.55 -2.92
CA LYS A 88 -12.21 -1.15 -2.66
C LYS A 88 -11.40 -0.65 -1.46
N HIS A 89 -10.70 0.44 -1.66
CA HIS A 89 -9.86 1.07 -0.66
C HIS A 89 -10.40 2.48 -0.36
N ASN A 90 -10.74 2.73 0.89
CA ASN A 90 -11.13 4.05 1.35
C ASN A 90 -10.05 4.60 2.28
N GLU A 91 -9.56 5.76 1.95
CA GLU A 91 -8.65 6.48 2.83
C GLU A 91 -9.40 7.10 4.01
N GLY A 92 -8.82 7.04 5.19
CA GLY A 92 -9.32 7.76 6.35
C GLY A 92 -9.24 9.27 6.13
N VAL A 93 -10.16 10.00 6.72
CA VAL A 93 -10.16 11.47 6.68
C VAL A 93 -9.32 11.99 7.86
N ARG A 94 -8.28 12.74 7.54
CA ARG A 94 -7.46 13.38 8.57
C ARG A 94 -8.20 14.55 9.19
N LYS A 95 -8.39 14.51 10.51
CA LYS A 95 -9.08 15.53 11.29
C LYS A 95 -8.33 15.80 12.59
N HIS A 96 -7.92 17.05 12.80
CA HIS A 96 -7.19 17.46 14.01
C HIS A 96 -5.96 16.58 14.34
N ASN A 97 -5.15 16.25 13.36
CA ASN A 97 -4.00 15.33 13.44
C ASN A 97 -4.34 13.86 13.74
N LEU A 98 -5.61 13.50 13.72
CA LEU A 98 -6.09 12.13 13.81
C LEU A 98 -6.76 11.75 12.49
N TYR A 99 -6.84 10.46 12.21
CA TYR A 99 -7.62 9.94 11.10
C TYR A 99 -9.00 9.54 11.59
N ASP A 100 -10.02 9.96 10.85
CA ASP A 100 -11.39 9.46 11.02
C ASP A 100 -11.69 8.45 9.91
N TYR A 101 -12.70 7.60 10.14
CA TYR A 101 -13.10 6.61 9.17
C TYR A 101 -13.87 7.26 8.02
N ASN A 102 -13.57 6.81 6.80
CA ASN A 102 -14.32 7.18 5.61
C ASN A 102 -15.21 6.00 5.20
N PHE A 103 -16.52 6.15 5.38
CA PHE A 103 -17.50 5.12 5.08
C PHE A 103 -18.19 5.29 3.72
N ASP A 104 -17.73 6.22 2.90
CA ASP A 104 -18.33 6.49 1.60
C ASP A 104 -18.32 5.22 0.72
N GLY A 105 -19.49 4.81 0.26
CA GLY A 105 -19.68 3.67 -0.60
C GLY A 105 -19.54 2.31 0.09
N ILE A 106 -19.53 2.25 1.43
CA ILE A 106 -19.61 1.01 2.21
C ILE A 106 -21.06 0.77 2.61
N ASP A 107 -21.53 -0.48 2.47
CA ASP A 107 -22.89 -0.83 2.87
C ASP A 107 -23.09 -0.64 4.38
N GLN A 108 -24.23 -0.07 4.75
CA GLN A 108 -24.54 0.20 6.16
C GLN A 108 -24.51 -1.06 7.02
N SER A 109 -24.92 -2.21 6.46
CA SER A 109 -24.87 -3.49 7.16
C SER A 109 -23.46 -3.90 7.57
N ILE A 110 -22.45 -3.59 6.75
CA ILE A 110 -21.04 -3.84 7.06
C ILE A 110 -20.57 -2.92 8.18
N ILE A 111 -20.94 -1.64 8.13
CA ILE A 111 -20.62 -0.66 9.16
C ILE A 111 -21.21 -1.09 10.51
N ASP A 112 -22.46 -1.53 10.50
CA ASP A 112 -23.16 -2.01 11.70
C ASP A 112 -22.48 -3.25 12.30
N GLU A 113 -22.08 -4.20 11.46
CA GLU A 113 -21.35 -5.38 11.91
C GLU A 113 -19.98 -5.01 12.49
N MET A 114 -19.26 -4.12 11.86
CA MET A 114 -17.96 -3.63 12.37
C MET A 114 -18.11 -2.94 13.72
N ASN A 115 -19.16 -2.14 13.91
CA ASN A 115 -19.51 -1.55 15.20
C ASN A 115 -19.81 -2.61 16.26
N ASN A 116 -20.62 -3.61 15.91
CA ASN A 116 -20.99 -4.70 16.84
C ASN A 116 -19.77 -5.52 17.26
N LEU A 117 -18.79 -5.68 16.37
CA LEU A 117 -17.54 -6.38 16.66
C LEU A 117 -16.49 -5.50 17.36
N GLY A 118 -16.79 -4.23 17.61
CA GLY A 118 -15.83 -3.30 18.22
C GLY A 118 -14.63 -2.92 17.35
N LEU A 119 -14.74 -3.14 16.04
CA LEU A 119 -13.66 -2.84 15.10
C LEU A 119 -13.58 -1.36 14.71
N ILE A 120 -14.66 -0.62 14.95
CA ILE A 120 -14.71 0.83 14.70
C ILE A 120 -14.90 1.51 16.06
N THR A 121 -13.98 2.41 16.37
CA THR A 121 -14.07 3.26 17.55
C THR A 121 -14.39 4.68 17.11
N LYS A 122 -15.36 5.31 17.77
CA LYS A 122 -15.58 6.76 17.56
C LYS A 122 -14.49 7.51 18.28
N HIS A 123 -13.79 8.36 17.57
CA HIS A 123 -12.91 9.33 18.19
C HIS A 123 -13.76 10.35 18.95
N PRO A 124 -13.39 10.68 20.20
CA PRO A 124 -14.08 11.70 20.97
C PRO A 124 -14.00 13.08 20.33
#